data_b9370a78f8a463495acc7a5cc7b5b9f3
#
_entry.id   b9370a78f8a463495acc7a5cc7b5b9f3
#
_cell.length_a   1.000
_cell.length_b   1.000
_cell.length_c   1.000
_cell.angle_alpha   90.00
_cell.angle_beta   90.00
_cell.angle_gamma   90.00
#
_symmetry.space_group_name_H-M   'P 1'
#
loop_
_entity.id
_entity.type
_entity.pdbx_description
1 polymer ?
#
loop_
_entity_poly.entity_id
_entity_poly.type
_entity_poly.pdbx_seq_one_letter_code
_entity_poly.pdbx_strand_id
1 'polypeptide(L)'
;DESPGFDATRSQDKSYVGNIVQAMVAYASGELGEQPVALADADHIIAIGSDRMMAAVGMARHNQLKSYLKADHFAIGSINSPMQCMMKEICAQCLQPHQDPETGKITYVFSCFNQDQPLDKVDFPGLATRLRQNTVQEKLTNRWIGRCLSNQ
;
A
#
# COMPACT_ATOMS: atom_id res chain seq x y z
N ASP A 1 20.29 8.59 7.76
CA ASP A 1 20.71 8.54 6.35
C ASP A 1 19.67 9.33 5.54
N GLU A 2 19.91 10.64 5.42
CA GLU A 2 19.07 11.51 4.63
C GLU A 2 19.39 11.24 3.16
N SER A 3 18.64 10.32 2.55
CA SER A 3 18.68 10.21 1.09
C SER A 3 18.21 11.54 0.53
N PRO A 4 19.05 12.27 -0.20
CA PRO A 4 18.61 13.50 -0.85
C PRO A 4 17.46 13.15 -1.80
N GLY A 5 16.43 13.98 -1.84
CA GLY A 5 15.40 13.86 -2.86
C GLY A 5 16.04 13.91 -4.25
N PHE A 6 15.34 13.47 -5.27
CA PHE A 6 15.83 13.63 -6.64
C PHE A 6 15.67 15.09 -7.10
N ASP A 7 16.56 15.52 -7.98
CA ASP A 7 16.46 16.82 -8.60
C ASP A 7 15.28 16.83 -9.59
N ALA A 8 14.36 17.76 -9.41
CA ALA A 8 13.24 17.94 -10.32
C ALA A 8 13.75 18.45 -11.68
N THR A 9 13.46 17.72 -12.74
CA THR A 9 13.88 18.09 -14.11
C THR A 9 12.90 19.05 -14.79
N ARG A 10 11.65 19.10 -14.31
CA ARG A 10 10.61 19.98 -14.83
C ARG A 10 10.05 20.82 -13.68
N SER A 11 9.56 22.01 -13.95
CA SER A 11 9.02 22.94 -12.92
C SER A 11 7.83 22.36 -12.14
N GLN A 12 7.06 21.48 -12.77
CA GLN A 12 5.92 20.80 -12.18
C GLN A 12 6.30 19.57 -11.33
N ASP A 13 7.52 19.05 -11.47
CA ASP A 13 7.97 17.90 -10.68
C ASP A 13 8.25 18.35 -9.24
N LYS A 14 7.79 17.56 -8.28
CA LYS A 14 8.01 17.82 -6.86
C LYS A 14 8.72 16.63 -6.23
N SER A 15 9.66 16.93 -5.33
CA SER A 15 10.38 15.93 -4.55
C SER A 15 10.08 16.13 -3.07
N TYR A 16 9.96 15.04 -2.34
CA TYR A 16 9.74 15.05 -0.90
C TYR A 16 10.49 13.90 -0.23
N VAL A 17 11.19 14.20 0.86
CA VAL A 17 11.88 13.21 1.69
C VAL A 17 11.04 12.94 2.93
N GLY A 18 10.45 11.74 3.02
CA GLY A 18 9.56 11.38 4.11
C GLY A 18 8.60 10.25 3.73
N ASN A 19 7.54 10.07 4.51
CA ASN A 19 6.52 9.09 4.16
C ASN A 19 5.49 9.68 3.16
N ILE A 20 4.83 8.77 2.43
CA ILE A 20 3.89 9.16 1.36
C ILE A 20 2.73 10.03 1.84
N VAL A 21 2.19 9.78 3.04
CA VAL A 21 1.07 10.56 3.58
C VAL A 21 1.50 11.99 3.85
N GLN A 22 2.71 12.18 4.41
CA GLN A 22 3.28 13.52 4.62
C GLN A 22 3.51 14.22 3.28
N ALA A 23 4.04 13.51 2.28
CA ALA A 23 4.21 14.04 0.93
C ALA A 23 2.89 14.49 0.32
N MET A 24 1.83 13.69 0.45
CA MET A 24 0.50 14.03 -0.06
C MET A 24 -0.09 15.26 0.65
N VAL A 25 0.08 15.37 1.98
CA VAL A 25 -0.36 16.53 2.75
C VAL A 25 0.42 17.78 2.35
N ALA A 26 1.75 17.68 2.27
CA ALA A 26 2.62 18.80 1.88
C ALA A 26 2.30 19.30 0.45
N TYR A 27 2.01 18.37 -0.47
CA TYR A 27 1.54 18.71 -1.81
C TYR A 27 0.18 19.42 -1.75
N ALA A 28 -0.79 18.83 -1.05
CA ALA A 28 -2.15 19.34 -0.99
C ALA A 28 -2.27 20.70 -0.28
N SER A 29 -1.42 20.96 0.73
CA SER A 29 -1.36 22.23 1.45
C SER A 29 -0.64 23.34 0.69
N GLY A 30 0.04 23.03 -0.43
CA GLY A 30 0.86 23.97 -1.17
C GLY A 30 2.26 24.19 -0.60
N GLU A 31 2.68 23.41 0.41
CA GLU A 31 4.02 23.49 1.00
C GLU A 31 5.12 23.20 -0.02
N LEU A 32 4.84 22.33 -1.00
CA LEU A 32 5.75 22.03 -2.11
C LEU A 32 5.65 23.00 -3.28
N GLY A 33 4.96 24.13 -3.10
CA GLY A 33 4.76 25.17 -4.11
C GLY A 33 3.54 24.92 -4.99
N GLU A 34 3.55 25.47 -6.22
CA GLU A 34 2.43 25.38 -7.13
C GLU A 34 2.00 23.93 -7.41
N GLN A 35 0.69 23.71 -7.41
CA GLN A 35 0.07 22.44 -7.68
C GLN A 35 -0.47 22.43 -9.12
N PRO A 36 0.21 21.74 -10.07
CA PRO A 36 -0.29 21.67 -11.44
C PRO A 36 -1.63 20.95 -11.56
N VAL A 37 -1.88 19.99 -10.65
CA VAL A 37 -3.15 19.24 -10.53
C VAL A 37 -3.50 19.19 -9.04
N ALA A 38 -4.64 19.74 -8.66
CA ALA A 38 -5.09 19.68 -7.27
C ALA A 38 -5.52 18.25 -6.92
N LEU A 39 -5.27 17.82 -5.67
CA LEU A 39 -5.79 16.52 -5.20
C LEU A 39 -7.32 16.45 -5.24
N ALA A 40 -7.98 17.59 -5.12
CA ALA A 40 -9.44 17.70 -5.24
C ALA A 40 -9.96 17.35 -6.64
N ASP A 41 -9.11 17.32 -7.66
CA ASP A 41 -9.49 16.95 -9.03
C ASP A 41 -9.33 15.45 -9.29
N ALA A 42 -8.70 14.72 -8.35
CA ALA A 42 -8.48 13.29 -8.49
C ALA A 42 -9.75 12.49 -8.14
N ASP A 43 -10.25 11.70 -9.10
CA ASP A 43 -11.37 10.77 -8.88
C ASP A 43 -10.91 9.45 -8.27
N HIS A 44 -9.67 9.03 -8.57
CA HIS A 44 -9.14 7.74 -8.19
C HIS A 44 -7.76 7.88 -7.53
N ILE A 45 -7.55 7.08 -6.49
CA ILE A 45 -6.25 6.88 -5.85
C ILE A 45 -5.84 5.42 -6.03
N ILE A 46 -4.67 5.19 -6.60
CA ILE A 46 -4.07 3.87 -6.75
C ILE A 46 -2.83 3.79 -5.87
N ALA A 47 -2.88 2.94 -4.85
CA ALA A 47 -1.76 2.74 -3.94
C ALA A 47 -1.07 1.40 -4.22
N ILE A 48 0.22 1.46 -4.56
CA ILE A 48 1.04 0.28 -4.86
C ILE A 48 2.28 0.34 -3.97
N GLY A 49 2.46 -0.65 -3.11
CA GLY A 49 3.62 -0.69 -2.22
C GLY A 49 3.42 -1.62 -1.03
N SER A 50 4.06 -1.32 0.09
CA SER A 50 3.92 -2.14 1.29
C SER A 50 2.50 -2.07 1.87
N ASP A 51 2.08 -3.14 2.55
CA ASP A 51 0.82 -3.22 3.28
C ASP A 51 0.63 -2.05 4.25
N ARG A 52 1.71 -1.66 4.95
CA ARG A 52 1.70 -0.50 5.86
C ARG A 52 1.46 0.82 5.14
N MET A 53 2.09 1.01 4.00
CA MET A 53 1.92 2.23 3.20
C MET A 53 0.49 2.33 2.67
N MET A 54 -0.04 1.25 2.11
CA MET A 54 -1.41 1.21 1.60
C MET A 54 -2.44 1.43 2.72
N ALA A 55 -2.24 0.82 3.89
CA ALA A 55 -3.07 1.06 5.08
C ALA A 55 -3.02 2.52 5.52
N ALA A 56 -1.82 3.13 5.54
CA ALA A 56 -1.66 4.54 5.92
C ALA A 56 -2.38 5.48 4.95
N VAL A 57 -2.27 5.25 3.64
CA VAL A 57 -3.01 6.01 2.63
C VAL A 57 -4.52 5.81 2.80
N GLY A 58 -4.97 4.57 3.00
CA GLY A 58 -6.38 4.25 3.27
C GLY A 58 -6.95 5.05 4.45
N MET A 59 -6.23 5.08 5.57
CA MET A 59 -6.65 5.86 6.74
C MET A 59 -6.56 7.38 6.52
N ALA A 60 -5.50 7.84 5.87
CA ALA A 60 -5.28 9.28 5.66
C ALA A 60 -6.36 9.93 4.81
N ARG A 61 -6.95 9.21 3.84
CA ARG A 61 -8.05 9.66 3.00
C ARG A 61 -9.26 10.14 3.81
N HIS A 62 -9.56 9.46 4.90
CA HIS A 62 -10.69 9.77 5.77
C HIS A 62 -10.33 10.72 6.90
N ASN A 63 -9.06 11.04 7.09
CA ASN A 63 -8.53 11.90 8.15
C ASN A 63 -7.79 13.12 7.57
N GLN A 64 -6.46 13.06 7.50
CA GLN A 64 -5.61 14.22 7.13
C GLN A 64 -5.86 14.75 5.71
N LEU A 65 -6.22 13.87 4.79
CA LEU A 65 -6.46 14.23 3.38
C LEU A 65 -7.92 14.49 3.05
N LYS A 66 -8.84 14.28 4.00
CA LYS A 66 -10.28 14.38 3.75
C LYS A 66 -10.72 15.72 3.15
N SER A 67 -10.12 16.82 3.61
CA SER A 67 -10.46 18.16 3.13
C SER A 67 -9.86 18.51 1.76
N TYR A 68 -8.91 17.71 1.29
CA TYR A 68 -8.19 17.90 0.03
C TYR A 68 -8.64 16.97 -1.09
N LEU A 69 -9.50 16.01 -0.79
CA LEU A 69 -9.97 15.02 -1.74
C LEU A 69 -11.47 15.23 -2.03
N LYS A 70 -11.93 14.78 -3.21
CA LYS A 70 -13.36 14.69 -3.50
C LYS A 70 -14.05 13.78 -2.49
N ALA A 71 -15.29 14.09 -2.13
CA ALA A 71 -16.06 13.27 -1.19
C ALA A 71 -16.36 11.86 -1.72
N ASP A 72 -16.48 11.73 -3.03
CA ASP A 72 -16.82 10.49 -3.75
C ASP A 72 -15.62 9.85 -4.46
N HIS A 73 -14.38 10.27 -4.10
CA HIS A 73 -13.18 9.65 -4.67
C HIS A 73 -13.11 8.16 -4.31
N PHE A 74 -12.62 7.35 -5.25
CA PHE A 74 -12.42 5.92 -5.07
C PHE A 74 -10.93 5.61 -4.86
N ALA A 75 -10.61 4.63 -4.00
CA ALA A 75 -9.23 4.23 -3.79
C ALA A 75 -9.08 2.71 -3.80
N ILE A 76 -8.07 2.26 -4.54
CA ILE A 76 -7.66 0.87 -4.61
C ILE A 76 -6.21 0.70 -4.17
N GLY A 77 -5.94 -0.48 -3.58
CA GLY A 77 -4.60 -0.95 -3.32
C GLY A 77 -4.27 -2.16 -4.18
N SER A 78 -3.07 -2.22 -4.73
CA SER A 78 -2.57 -3.41 -5.40
C SER A 78 -2.00 -4.37 -4.35
N ILE A 79 -2.82 -5.37 -3.98
CA ILE A 79 -2.49 -6.30 -2.89
C ILE A 79 -1.69 -7.48 -3.42
N ASN A 80 -0.42 -7.51 -3.09
CA ASN A 80 0.46 -8.64 -3.36
C ASN A 80 0.25 -9.76 -2.33
N SER A 81 0.16 -10.99 -2.82
CA SER A 81 0.11 -12.18 -1.97
C SER A 81 0.84 -13.35 -2.62
N PRO A 82 1.30 -14.32 -1.81
CA PRO A 82 1.93 -15.52 -2.36
C PRO A 82 1.02 -16.23 -3.36
N MET A 83 1.54 -16.55 -4.54
CA MET A 83 0.82 -17.25 -5.60
C MET A 83 1.43 -18.64 -5.80
N GLN A 84 0.80 -19.70 -5.26
CA GLN A 84 1.25 -21.07 -5.48
C GLN A 84 0.52 -21.78 -6.62
N CYS A 85 -0.75 -21.48 -6.82
CA CYS A 85 -1.56 -22.12 -7.86
C CYS A 85 -1.62 -21.35 -9.18
N MET A 86 -0.75 -20.35 -9.38
CA MET A 86 -0.72 -19.55 -10.60
C MET A 86 -2.09 -18.93 -10.95
N MET A 87 -2.69 -18.25 -9.98
CA MET A 87 -3.99 -17.54 -10.11
C MET A 87 -5.20 -18.45 -10.42
N LYS A 88 -5.13 -19.72 -10.06
CA LYS A 88 -6.24 -20.66 -10.28
C LYS A 88 -7.27 -20.69 -9.14
N GLU A 89 -7.11 -19.88 -8.12
CA GLU A 89 -8.01 -19.79 -6.95
C GLU A 89 -8.22 -21.11 -6.20
N ILE A 90 -7.21 -22.02 -6.22
CA ILE A 90 -7.32 -23.38 -5.67
C ILE A 90 -6.60 -23.52 -4.33
N CYS A 91 -5.37 -22.93 -4.21
CA CYS A 91 -4.53 -23.19 -3.03
C CYS A 91 -4.94 -22.37 -1.79
N ALA A 92 -5.81 -21.39 -1.92
CA ALA A 92 -6.26 -20.48 -0.87
C ALA A 92 -5.13 -19.68 -0.15
N GLN A 93 -3.89 -19.74 -0.62
CA GLN A 93 -2.76 -19.01 -0.04
C GLN A 93 -2.94 -17.48 -0.11
N CYS A 94 -3.59 -17.01 -1.16
CA CYS A 94 -3.89 -15.60 -1.39
C CYS A 94 -5.28 -15.17 -0.91
N LEU A 95 -6.06 -16.07 -0.31
CA LEU A 95 -7.39 -15.76 0.20
C LEU A 95 -7.28 -14.78 1.37
N GLN A 96 -8.03 -13.71 1.32
CA GLN A 96 -8.08 -12.73 2.40
C GLN A 96 -9.47 -12.18 2.64
N PRO A 97 -9.80 -11.82 3.89
CA PRO A 97 -11.08 -11.21 4.21
C PRO A 97 -11.13 -9.76 3.75
N HIS A 98 -12.28 -9.37 3.25
CA HIS A 98 -12.72 -8.00 3.09
C HIS A 98 -13.86 -7.74 4.07
N GLN A 99 -13.79 -6.64 4.77
CA GLN A 99 -14.88 -6.18 5.62
C GLN A 99 -15.53 -4.95 5.01
N ASP A 100 -16.82 -5.02 4.80
CA ASP A 100 -17.60 -3.88 4.35
C ASP A 100 -17.71 -2.85 5.48
N PRO A 101 -17.30 -1.59 5.27
CA PRO A 101 -17.25 -0.59 6.34
C PRO A 101 -18.62 -0.14 6.84
N GLU A 102 -19.68 -0.28 6.03
CA GLU A 102 -21.03 0.16 6.38
C GLU A 102 -21.82 -0.96 7.08
N THR A 103 -21.75 -2.17 6.54
CA THR A 103 -22.54 -3.31 7.01
C THR A 103 -21.79 -4.24 7.96
N GLY A 104 -20.46 -4.12 8.04
CA GLY A 104 -19.58 -5.04 8.75
C GLY A 104 -19.51 -6.45 8.15
N LYS A 105 -20.15 -6.68 7.00
CA LYS A 105 -20.19 -7.98 6.33
C LYS A 105 -18.79 -8.36 5.86
N ILE A 106 -18.39 -9.59 6.20
CA ILE A 106 -17.12 -10.16 5.73
C ILE A 106 -17.36 -10.96 4.45
N THR A 107 -16.55 -10.68 3.44
CA THR A 107 -16.44 -11.45 2.21
C THR A 107 -14.99 -11.88 2.01
N TYR A 108 -14.75 -12.86 1.16
CA TYR A 108 -13.40 -13.35 0.90
C TYR A 108 -13.04 -13.18 -0.57
N VAL A 109 -11.83 -12.73 -0.83
CA VAL A 109 -11.30 -12.55 -2.18
C VAL A 109 -9.98 -13.28 -2.35
N PHE A 110 -9.74 -13.77 -3.56
CA PHE A 110 -8.45 -14.32 -3.97
C PHE A 110 -7.59 -13.21 -4.55
N SER A 111 -6.64 -12.70 -3.78
CA SER A 111 -5.79 -11.57 -4.18
C SER A 111 -4.93 -11.86 -5.41
N CYS A 112 -4.62 -13.12 -5.68
CA CYS A 112 -3.84 -13.49 -6.86
C CYS A 112 -4.57 -13.18 -8.18
N PHE A 113 -5.89 -13.23 -8.18
CA PHE A 113 -6.73 -12.89 -9.34
C PHE A 113 -7.27 -11.47 -9.26
N ASN A 114 -7.63 -11.03 -8.05
CA ASN A 114 -8.18 -9.70 -7.77
C ASN A 114 -7.12 -8.87 -7.03
N GLN A 115 -6.09 -8.41 -7.74
CA GLN A 115 -5.00 -7.64 -7.13
C GLN A 115 -5.44 -6.24 -6.72
N ASP A 116 -6.27 -5.60 -7.54
CA ASP A 116 -6.76 -4.26 -7.30
C ASP A 116 -7.99 -4.33 -6.39
N GLN A 117 -7.81 -3.92 -5.15
CA GLN A 117 -8.82 -4.08 -4.11
C GLN A 117 -9.18 -2.73 -3.48
N PRO A 118 -10.49 -2.47 -3.20
CA PRO A 118 -10.90 -1.27 -2.49
C PRO A 118 -10.19 -1.15 -1.14
N LEU A 119 -9.44 -0.05 -0.92
CA LEU A 119 -8.65 0.15 0.29
C LEU A 119 -9.50 0.11 1.57
N ASP A 120 -10.77 0.50 1.49
CA ASP A 120 -11.68 0.55 2.64
C ASP A 120 -12.16 -0.85 3.07
N LYS A 121 -12.00 -1.86 2.23
CA LYS A 121 -12.46 -3.24 2.52
C LYS A 121 -11.34 -4.17 2.95
N VAL A 122 -10.09 -3.84 2.64
CA VAL A 122 -8.94 -4.71 2.93
C VAL A 122 -8.68 -4.80 4.43
N ASP A 123 -8.65 -6.02 4.97
CA ASP A 123 -8.16 -6.29 6.34
C ASP A 123 -6.63 -6.22 6.38
N PHE A 124 -6.06 -5.02 6.48
CA PHE A 124 -4.61 -4.83 6.57
C PHE A 124 -3.95 -5.48 7.80
N PRO A 125 -4.56 -5.49 9.00
CA PRO A 125 -4.02 -6.24 10.14
C PRO A 125 -3.90 -7.73 9.87
N GLY A 126 -4.91 -8.35 9.28
CA GLY A 126 -4.91 -9.76 8.87
C GLY A 126 -3.86 -10.03 7.79
N LEU A 127 -3.77 -9.17 6.77
CA LEU A 127 -2.74 -9.25 5.73
C LEU A 127 -1.33 -9.17 6.32
N ALA A 128 -1.06 -8.21 7.19
CA ALA A 128 0.23 -8.05 7.86
C ALA A 128 0.61 -9.30 8.68
N THR A 129 -0.37 -9.92 9.36
CA THR A 129 -0.16 -11.16 10.12
C THR A 129 0.24 -12.31 9.22
N ARG A 130 -0.41 -12.46 8.07
CA ARG A 130 -0.09 -13.50 7.07
C ARG A 130 1.29 -13.30 6.45
N LEU A 131 1.63 -12.06 6.06
CA LEU A 131 2.94 -11.74 5.48
C LEU A 131 4.08 -12.02 6.47
N ARG A 132 3.86 -11.80 7.78
CA ARG A 132 4.85 -12.12 8.82
C ARG A 132 5.14 -13.62 8.93
N GLN A 133 4.19 -14.49 8.64
CA GLN A 133 4.41 -15.93 8.65
C GLN A 133 5.42 -16.35 7.57
N ASN A 134 5.32 -15.78 6.37
CA ASN A 134 6.29 -15.99 5.30
C ASN A 134 7.69 -15.46 5.66
N THR A 135 7.77 -14.34 6.35
CA THR A 135 9.04 -13.72 6.80
C THR A 135 9.83 -14.62 7.76
N VAL A 136 9.19 -15.50 8.52
CA VAL A 136 9.90 -16.44 9.41
C VAL A 136 10.72 -17.45 8.60
N GLN A 137 10.16 -18.01 7.53
CA GLN A 137 10.87 -18.92 6.64
C GLN A 137 12.06 -18.23 5.94
N GLU A 138 11.86 -17.03 5.43
CA GLU A 138 12.95 -16.25 4.82
C GLU A 138 14.08 -15.98 5.81
N LYS A 139 13.76 -15.59 7.04
CA LYS A 139 14.76 -15.37 8.09
C LYS A 139 15.53 -16.63 8.45
N LEU A 140 14.86 -17.78 8.52
CA LEU A 140 15.49 -19.07 8.77
C LEU A 140 16.41 -19.45 7.61
N THR A 141 15.96 -19.30 6.37
CA THR A 141 16.74 -19.57 5.17
C THR A 141 17.98 -18.67 5.12
N ASN A 142 17.84 -17.36 5.37
CA ASN A 142 18.96 -16.43 5.41
C ASN A 142 19.98 -16.79 6.50
N ARG A 143 19.54 -17.19 7.69
CA ARG A 143 20.41 -17.68 8.74
C ARG A 143 21.13 -18.96 8.36
N TRP A 144 20.44 -19.87 7.70
CA TRP A 144 21.03 -21.10 7.20
C TRP A 144 22.12 -20.85 6.17
N ILE A 145 21.82 -20.01 5.16
CA ILE A 145 22.79 -19.61 4.13
C ILE A 145 23.99 -18.93 4.77
N GLY A 146 23.79 -17.97 5.67
CA GLY A 146 24.87 -17.30 6.39
C GLY A 146 25.76 -18.26 7.15
N ARG A 147 25.19 -19.29 7.82
CA ARG A 147 25.95 -20.31 8.52
C ARG A 147 26.75 -21.23 7.57
N CYS A 148 26.17 -21.57 6.41
CA CYS A 148 26.88 -22.36 5.41
C CYS A 148 28.08 -21.60 4.82
N LEU A 149 27.92 -20.31 4.58
CA LEU A 149 29.01 -19.47 4.04
C LEU A 149 30.11 -19.16 5.05
N SER A 150 29.77 -19.07 6.34
CA SER A 150 30.78 -18.82 7.40
C SER A 150 31.60 -20.04 7.79
N ASN A 151 31.23 -21.24 7.33
CA ASN A 151 31.94 -22.49 7.57
C ASN A 151 32.76 -22.96 6.36
N GLN A 152 32.94 -22.11 5.36
CA GLN A 152 33.88 -22.26 4.24
C GLN A 152 35.14 -21.41 4.49
#